data_8d6154ad8ec8f612daf0e326ed3907da
#
_entry.id   8d6154ad8ec8f612daf0e326ed3907da
#
_cell.length_a   1.000
_cell.length_b   1.000
_cell.length_c   1.000
_cell.angle_alpha   90.00
_cell.angle_beta   90.00
_cell.angle_gamma   90.00
#
_symmetry.space_group_name_H-M   'P 1'
#
loop_
_entity.id
_entity.type
_entity.pdbx_description
1 polymer ?
#
loop_
_entity_poly.entity_id
_entity_poly.type
_entity_poly.pdbx_seq_one_letter_code
_entity_poly.pdbx_strand_id
1 'polypeptide(L)'
;MYVYHYRIYDRYKRSVASLAVLGDESAHWRPHQFNQELFGCEVQFKFPVVKLLDYQQQWSALESSRNPFATVFMAHLKPQETRDERNGRMAWKLALTRRLYEQGYEREDVINLFGFIDWVMSLPQELDQQFWQEVRNLEEERRMPYLTSVERIGINKGIRQGLLEGIELGLELKFGSEGSGLFPEISQIEDLEQLRAIQTGLKTAATVEELRSIYRN
;
A
#
# COMPACT_ATOMS: atom_id res chain seq x y z
N MET A 1 -7.16 19.07 -14.21
CA MET A 1 -6.78 20.03 -13.15
C MET A 1 -7.76 21.20 -13.03
N TYR A 2 -8.07 21.96 -14.11
CA TYR A 2 -9.00 23.11 -14.10
C TYR A 2 -10.36 22.79 -13.46
N VAL A 3 -11.01 21.69 -13.85
CA VAL A 3 -12.31 21.28 -13.28
C VAL A 3 -12.25 21.04 -11.78
N TYR A 4 -11.18 20.42 -11.28
CA TYR A 4 -10.99 20.20 -9.83
C TYR A 4 -10.78 21.51 -9.09
N HIS A 5 -9.95 22.40 -9.64
CA HIS A 5 -9.73 23.73 -9.09
C HIS A 5 -11.04 24.51 -8.93
N TYR A 6 -11.85 24.55 -9.99
CA TYR A 6 -13.15 25.20 -9.97
C TYR A 6 -14.12 24.58 -8.96
N ARG A 7 -14.22 23.23 -8.91
CA ARG A 7 -15.11 22.54 -7.97
C ARG A 7 -14.73 22.77 -6.51
N ILE A 8 -13.43 22.82 -6.20
CA ILE A 8 -12.96 23.13 -4.85
C ILE A 8 -13.30 24.59 -4.50
N TYR A 9 -13.02 25.53 -5.40
CA TYR A 9 -13.39 26.93 -5.21
C TYR A 9 -14.91 27.08 -5.01
N ASP A 10 -15.70 26.46 -5.85
CA ASP A 10 -17.17 26.52 -5.75
C ASP A 10 -17.70 25.97 -4.42
N ARG A 11 -17.13 24.85 -3.98
CA ARG A 11 -17.56 24.22 -2.72
C ARG A 11 -17.18 25.03 -1.48
N TYR A 12 -15.97 25.55 -1.42
CA TYR A 12 -15.42 26.16 -0.22
C TYR A 12 -15.43 27.69 -0.24
N LYS A 13 -15.70 28.31 -1.38
CA LYS A 13 -15.68 29.77 -1.61
C LYS A 13 -14.40 30.46 -1.11
N ARG A 14 -13.26 29.78 -1.25
CA ARG A 14 -11.93 30.24 -0.85
C ARG A 14 -10.95 30.13 -2.01
N SER A 15 -9.94 30.97 -2.02
CA SER A 15 -8.86 30.88 -3.01
C SER A 15 -8.21 29.50 -3.00
N VAL A 16 -7.97 28.93 -4.17
CA VAL A 16 -7.39 27.60 -4.37
C VAL A 16 -6.07 27.77 -5.11
N ALA A 17 -5.03 27.09 -4.66
CA ALA A 17 -3.79 26.91 -5.41
C ALA A 17 -3.75 25.49 -5.96
N SER A 18 -3.40 25.35 -7.25
CA SER A 18 -3.20 24.07 -7.91
C SER A 18 -1.74 23.93 -8.31
N LEU A 19 -1.13 22.80 -8.00
CA LEU A 19 0.25 22.43 -8.32
C LEU A 19 0.25 21.10 -9.04
N ALA A 20 1.03 20.95 -10.10
CA ALA A 20 1.26 19.67 -10.76
C ALA A 20 2.64 19.11 -10.39
N VAL A 21 2.67 17.86 -9.94
CA VAL A 21 3.89 17.07 -9.81
C VAL A 21 3.91 16.06 -10.96
N LEU A 22 4.91 16.17 -11.85
CA LEU A 22 5.05 15.33 -13.03
C LEU A 22 6.03 14.19 -12.76
N GLY A 23 5.51 12.95 -12.76
CA GLY A 23 6.27 11.72 -12.51
C GLY A 23 6.65 10.97 -13.79
N ASP A 24 6.28 11.45 -14.99
CA ASP A 24 6.63 10.80 -16.25
C ASP A 24 8.12 10.94 -16.62
N GLU A 25 8.59 10.06 -17.52
CA GLU A 25 9.99 9.95 -17.95
C GLU A 25 10.35 10.92 -19.10
N SER A 26 9.40 11.67 -19.65
CA SER A 26 9.66 12.59 -20.76
C SER A 26 10.24 13.91 -20.26
N ALA A 27 11.50 14.23 -20.56
CA ALA A 27 12.14 15.48 -20.16
C ALA A 27 11.40 16.73 -20.70
N HIS A 28 10.71 16.60 -21.81
CA HIS A 28 10.09 17.72 -22.54
C HIS A 28 8.61 17.93 -22.21
N TRP A 29 7.91 16.92 -21.69
CA TRP A 29 6.50 17.04 -21.36
C TRP A 29 6.32 17.80 -20.04
N ARG A 30 5.88 19.09 -20.15
CA ARG A 30 5.74 20.02 -19.02
C ARG A 30 4.47 20.86 -19.15
N PRO A 31 3.28 20.25 -19.07
CA PRO A 31 2.02 20.98 -19.13
C PRO A 31 1.89 21.90 -17.91
N HIS A 32 1.83 23.20 -18.13
CA HIS A 32 1.73 24.24 -17.10
C HIS A 32 0.50 25.13 -17.23
N GLN A 33 -0.34 24.86 -18.24
CA GLN A 33 -1.56 25.62 -18.47
C GLN A 33 -2.64 24.79 -19.16
N PHE A 34 -3.87 25.24 -18.99
CA PHE A 34 -5.04 24.82 -19.75
C PHE A 34 -5.68 26.06 -20.39
N ASN A 35 -5.95 26.00 -21.67
CA ASN A 35 -6.61 27.06 -22.41
C ASN A 35 -7.82 26.49 -23.14
N GLN A 36 -8.91 27.25 -23.13
CA GLN A 36 -10.11 26.96 -23.88
C GLN A 36 -10.66 28.27 -24.43
N GLU A 37 -10.98 28.30 -25.71
CA GLU A 37 -11.63 29.41 -26.37
C GLU A 37 -12.81 28.91 -27.22
N LEU A 38 -13.94 29.59 -27.13
CA LEU A 38 -15.11 29.30 -27.92
C LEU A 38 -15.90 30.63 -28.15
N PHE A 39 -16.09 31.02 -29.39
CA PHE A 39 -16.85 32.23 -29.80
C PHE A 39 -16.45 33.51 -29.04
N GLY A 40 -15.15 33.70 -28.82
CA GLY A 40 -14.61 34.86 -28.08
C GLY A 40 -14.69 34.78 -26.56
N CYS A 41 -15.24 33.66 -26.01
CA CYS A 41 -15.14 33.34 -24.58
C CYS A 41 -13.86 32.56 -24.34
N GLU A 42 -12.95 33.12 -23.54
CA GLU A 42 -11.63 32.50 -23.24
C GLU A 42 -11.51 32.17 -21.78
N VAL A 43 -10.97 30.99 -21.49
CA VAL A 43 -10.51 30.54 -20.16
C VAL A 43 -9.05 30.19 -20.24
N GLN A 44 -8.22 30.88 -19.45
CA GLN A 44 -6.82 30.54 -19.28
C GLN A 44 -6.56 30.18 -17.82
N PHE A 45 -6.06 28.96 -17.59
CA PHE A 45 -5.73 28.46 -16.26
C PHE A 45 -4.27 28.01 -16.23
N LYS A 46 -3.41 28.79 -15.51
CA LYS A 46 -1.99 28.51 -15.32
C LYS A 46 -1.74 27.96 -13.94
N PHE A 47 -0.81 27.02 -13.83
CA PHE A 47 -0.41 26.40 -12.56
C PHE A 47 1.08 26.10 -12.55
N PRO A 48 1.74 26.18 -11.37
CA PRO A 48 3.14 25.78 -11.21
C PRO A 48 3.28 24.27 -11.40
N VAL A 49 4.47 23.88 -11.89
CA VAL A 49 4.80 22.49 -12.20
C VAL A 49 6.12 22.13 -11.56
N VAL A 50 6.17 20.97 -10.91
CA VAL A 50 7.40 20.34 -10.41
C VAL A 50 7.61 19.05 -11.20
N LYS A 51 8.77 18.89 -11.85
CA LYS A 51 9.14 17.69 -12.58
C LYS A 51 10.07 16.84 -11.72
N LEU A 52 9.67 15.60 -11.38
CA LEU A 52 10.50 14.73 -10.53
C LEU A 52 11.85 14.41 -11.18
N LEU A 53 11.86 14.23 -12.50
CA LEU A 53 13.08 13.96 -13.26
C LEU A 53 14.19 15.03 -13.06
N ASP A 54 13.85 16.30 -12.80
CA ASP A 54 14.82 17.36 -12.59
C ASP A 54 15.65 17.16 -11.31
N TYR A 55 15.11 16.43 -10.34
CA TYR A 55 15.81 16.12 -9.09
C TYR A 55 16.83 15.00 -9.22
N GLN A 56 16.88 14.29 -10.35
CA GLN A 56 17.90 13.28 -10.62
C GLN A 56 19.31 13.87 -10.57
N GLN A 57 19.48 15.11 -11.06
CA GLN A 57 20.74 15.83 -11.00
C GLN A 57 21.05 16.44 -9.61
N GLN A 58 20.07 16.44 -8.71
CA GLN A 58 20.18 17.00 -7.36
C GLN A 58 20.14 15.90 -6.28
N TRP A 59 20.66 14.70 -6.62
CA TRP A 59 20.53 13.52 -5.76
C TRP A 59 21.09 13.73 -4.35
N SER A 60 22.27 14.37 -4.21
CA SER A 60 22.87 14.67 -2.91
C SER A 60 22.00 15.60 -2.04
N ALA A 61 21.25 16.51 -2.67
CA ALA A 61 20.29 17.35 -1.97
C ALA A 61 19.09 16.55 -1.44
N LEU A 62 18.62 15.55 -2.21
CA LEU A 62 17.58 14.64 -1.74
C LEU A 62 18.06 13.77 -0.57
N GLU A 63 19.28 13.24 -0.66
CA GLU A 63 19.87 12.41 0.39
C GLU A 63 20.05 13.18 1.71
N SER A 64 20.48 14.43 1.65
CA SER A 64 20.69 15.25 2.83
C SER A 64 19.40 15.87 3.40
N SER A 65 18.30 15.85 2.65
CA SER A 65 17.03 16.46 3.03
C SER A 65 16.32 15.66 4.13
N ARG A 66 15.78 16.38 5.14
CA ARG A 66 14.87 15.81 6.15
C ARG A 66 13.40 15.85 5.73
N ASN A 67 13.10 16.41 4.56
CA ASN A 67 11.74 16.42 4.05
C ASN A 67 11.34 14.99 3.63
N PRO A 68 10.22 14.42 4.15
CA PRO A 68 9.76 13.09 3.79
C PRO A 68 9.53 12.93 2.28
N PHE A 69 9.13 13.99 1.58
CA PHE A 69 8.97 13.97 0.13
C PHE A 69 10.29 13.74 -0.63
N ALA A 70 11.46 14.01 -0.04
CA ALA A 70 12.73 13.64 -0.65
C ALA A 70 12.85 12.12 -0.81
N THR A 71 12.42 11.35 0.19
CA THR A 71 12.37 9.88 0.11
C THR A 71 11.37 9.41 -0.96
N VAL A 72 10.20 10.06 -1.07
CA VAL A 72 9.20 9.80 -2.13
C VAL A 72 9.79 10.05 -3.52
N PHE A 73 10.53 11.15 -3.71
CA PHE A 73 11.18 11.47 -4.98
C PHE A 73 12.26 10.44 -5.34
N MET A 74 13.10 10.08 -4.38
CA MET A 74 14.12 9.03 -4.59
C MET A 74 13.49 7.68 -4.94
N ALA A 75 12.41 7.28 -4.24
CA ALA A 75 11.67 6.06 -4.51
C ALA A 75 11.03 6.05 -5.91
N HIS A 76 10.60 7.20 -6.42
CA HIS A 76 10.04 7.32 -7.77
C HIS A 76 11.10 7.28 -8.86
N LEU A 77 12.28 7.90 -8.63
CA LEU A 77 13.34 8.00 -9.64
C LEU A 77 14.13 6.68 -9.81
N LYS A 78 14.41 5.96 -8.71
CA LYS A 78 15.25 4.76 -8.74
C LYS A 78 14.72 3.58 -9.56
N PRO A 79 13.42 3.27 -9.60
CA PRO A 79 12.88 2.23 -10.49
C PRO A 79 13.16 2.47 -11.98
N GLN A 80 13.24 3.73 -12.39
CA GLN A 80 13.56 4.08 -13.79
C GLN A 80 15.01 3.71 -14.13
N GLU A 81 15.95 3.97 -13.20
CA GLU A 81 17.38 3.63 -13.35
C GLU A 81 17.64 2.11 -13.21
N THR A 82 16.85 1.42 -12.38
CA THR A 82 17.03 -0.01 -12.06
C THR A 82 16.06 -0.92 -12.79
N ARG A 83 15.50 -0.47 -13.94
CA ARG A 83 14.47 -1.23 -14.68
C ARG A 83 14.91 -2.66 -15.00
N ASP A 84 16.15 -2.84 -15.43
CA ASP A 84 16.71 -4.12 -15.82
C ASP A 84 17.57 -4.77 -14.72
N GLU A 85 17.78 -4.09 -13.59
CA GLU A 85 18.61 -4.54 -12.48
C GLU A 85 17.78 -4.86 -11.24
N ARG A 86 17.19 -6.07 -11.21
CA ARG A 86 16.32 -6.50 -10.12
C ARG A 86 16.99 -6.46 -8.73
N ASN A 87 18.25 -6.88 -8.65
CA ASN A 87 19.03 -6.84 -7.41
C ASN A 87 19.34 -5.39 -6.98
N GLY A 88 19.64 -4.51 -7.92
CA GLY A 88 19.80 -3.08 -7.68
C GLY A 88 18.52 -2.45 -7.14
N ARG A 89 17.35 -2.85 -7.67
CA ARG A 89 16.06 -2.39 -7.16
C ARG A 89 15.82 -2.80 -5.71
N MET A 90 16.10 -4.05 -5.34
CA MET A 90 15.99 -4.53 -3.97
C MET A 90 16.93 -3.76 -3.03
N ALA A 91 18.20 -3.57 -3.44
CA ALA A 91 19.17 -2.82 -2.63
C ALA A 91 18.71 -1.38 -2.38
N TRP A 92 18.17 -0.70 -3.39
CA TRP A 92 17.61 0.65 -3.23
C TRP A 92 16.36 0.68 -2.37
N LYS A 93 15.44 -0.28 -2.54
CA LYS A 93 14.26 -0.41 -1.68
C LYS A 93 14.67 -0.53 -0.22
N LEU A 94 15.66 -1.37 0.07
CA LEU A 94 16.19 -1.56 1.42
C LEU A 94 16.88 -0.29 1.95
N ALA A 95 17.69 0.39 1.14
CA ALA A 95 18.35 1.64 1.51
C ALA A 95 17.34 2.74 1.86
N LEU A 96 16.30 2.90 1.05
CA LEU A 96 15.22 3.87 1.32
C LEU A 96 14.42 3.50 2.57
N THR A 97 14.13 2.21 2.76
CA THR A 97 13.47 1.72 3.98
C THR A 97 14.31 2.02 5.21
N ARG A 98 15.63 1.71 5.19
CA ARG A 98 16.57 2.03 6.28
C ARG A 98 16.58 3.52 6.60
N ARG A 99 16.57 4.36 5.57
CA ARG A 99 16.51 5.81 5.71
C ARG A 99 15.29 6.28 6.50
N LEU A 100 14.12 5.65 6.37
CA LEU A 100 12.93 6.02 7.15
C LEU A 100 13.18 5.94 8.65
N TYR A 101 13.90 4.91 9.10
CA TYR A 101 14.27 4.75 10.49
C TYR A 101 15.39 5.73 10.93
N GLU A 102 16.32 6.03 10.05
CA GLU A 102 17.45 6.94 10.33
C GLU A 102 17.04 8.40 10.43
N GLN A 103 16.00 8.80 9.73
CA GLN A 103 15.46 10.16 9.79
C GLN A 103 14.67 10.44 11.09
N GLY A 104 14.36 9.41 11.88
CA GLY A 104 13.65 9.55 13.15
C GLY A 104 12.18 9.89 12.98
N TYR A 105 11.56 9.46 11.87
CA TYR A 105 10.11 9.60 11.68
C TYR A 105 9.34 8.74 12.68
N GLU A 106 8.14 9.21 13.03
CA GLU A 106 7.22 8.44 13.86
C GLU A 106 6.74 7.19 13.11
N ARG A 107 6.25 6.20 13.87
CA ARG A 107 5.82 4.90 13.34
C ARG A 107 4.82 5.04 12.17
N GLU A 108 3.85 5.93 12.30
CA GLU A 108 2.82 6.14 11.28
C GLU A 108 3.40 6.70 9.98
N ASP A 109 4.33 7.65 10.08
CA ASP A 109 5.03 8.21 8.92
C ASP A 109 5.89 7.17 8.22
N VAL A 110 6.60 6.31 8.99
CA VAL A 110 7.39 5.21 8.44
C VAL A 110 6.49 4.26 7.64
N ILE A 111 5.34 3.86 8.20
CA ILE A 111 4.38 2.97 7.53
C ILE A 111 3.83 3.59 6.25
N ASN A 112 3.42 4.86 6.29
CA ASN A 112 2.83 5.55 5.14
C ASN A 112 3.87 5.75 4.01
N LEU A 113 5.08 6.19 4.34
CA LEU A 113 6.16 6.37 3.38
C LEU A 113 6.62 5.03 2.79
N PHE A 114 6.73 4.01 3.63
CA PHE A 114 7.05 2.66 3.17
C PHE A 114 5.99 2.11 2.23
N GLY A 115 4.71 2.33 2.51
CA GLY A 115 3.62 1.92 1.61
C GLY A 115 3.78 2.50 0.20
N PHE A 116 4.25 3.75 0.07
CA PHE A 116 4.58 4.33 -1.23
C PHE A 116 5.82 3.67 -1.86
N ILE A 117 6.90 3.48 -1.09
CA ILE A 117 8.13 2.80 -1.57
C ILE A 117 7.79 1.40 -2.09
N ASP A 118 7.01 0.64 -1.33
CA ASP A 118 6.61 -0.73 -1.66
C ASP A 118 5.79 -0.78 -2.96
N TRP A 119 4.86 0.15 -3.12
CA TRP A 119 4.03 0.26 -4.33
C TRP A 119 4.84 0.57 -5.59
N VAL A 120 5.78 1.54 -5.53
CA VAL A 120 6.55 1.94 -6.71
C VAL A 120 7.75 1.03 -7.00
N MET A 121 8.27 0.34 -5.97
CA MET A 121 9.44 -0.53 -6.04
C MET A 121 9.05 -2.00 -5.79
N SER A 122 8.02 -2.49 -6.51
CA SER A 122 7.63 -3.89 -6.43
C SER A 122 8.78 -4.83 -6.83
N LEU A 123 8.90 -5.95 -6.11
CA LEU A 123 9.93 -6.97 -6.32
C LEU A 123 9.30 -8.30 -6.74
N PRO A 124 10.01 -9.15 -7.50
CA PRO A 124 9.64 -10.54 -7.66
C PRO A 124 9.61 -11.27 -6.31
N GLN A 125 8.78 -12.32 -6.20
CA GLN A 125 8.53 -13.02 -4.93
C GLN A 125 9.78 -13.47 -4.20
N GLU A 126 10.80 -13.97 -4.91
CA GLU A 126 12.05 -14.43 -4.31
C GLU A 126 12.84 -13.28 -3.66
N LEU A 127 12.92 -12.13 -4.34
CA LEU A 127 13.61 -10.95 -3.83
C LEU A 127 12.79 -10.26 -2.74
N ASP A 128 11.47 -10.34 -2.81
CA ASP A 128 10.60 -9.79 -1.78
C ASP A 128 10.77 -10.54 -0.45
N GLN A 129 10.87 -11.87 -0.48
CA GLN A 129 11.19 -12.68 0.71
C GLN A 129 12.54 -12.30 1.33
N GLN A 130 13.58 -12.09 0.50
CA GLN A 130 14.89 -11.65 0.96
C GLN A 130 14.82 -10.23 1.56
N PHE A 131 14.12 -9.33 0.88
CA PHE A 131 13.89 -7.97 1.37
C PHE A 131 13.25 -7.96 2.77
N TRP A 132 12.17 -8.72 2.98
CA TRP A 132 11.50 -8.80 4.27
C TRP A 132 12.38 -9.44 5.36
N GLN A 133 13.29 -10.36 5.00
CA GLN A 133 14.27 -10.86 5.96
C GLN A 133 15.23 -9.76 6.41
N GLU A 134 15.71 -8.93 5.48
CA GLU A 134 16.57 -7.79 5.81
C GLU A 134 15.85 -6.70 6.63
N VAL A 135 14.56 -6.47 6.35
CA VAL A 135 13.74 -5.54 7.17
C VAL A 135 13.57 -6.08 8.59
N ARG A 136 13.35 -7.38 8.77
CA ARG A 136 13.29 -8.00 10.11
C ARG A 136 14.59 -7.80 10.87
N ASN A 137 15.73 -8.08 10.25
CA ASN A 137 17.05 -7.88 10.87
C ASN A 137 17.26 -6.41 11.27
N LEU A 138 16.92 -5.47 10.40
CA LEU A 138 16.99 -4.03 10.66
C LEU A 138 16.14 -3.61 11.86
N GLU A 139 14.91 -4.10 11.94
CA GLU A 139 13.98 -3.76 13.02
C GLU A 139 14.38 -4.39 14.36
N GLU A 140 14.93 -5.62 14.34
CA GLU A 140 15.49 -6.28 15.52
C GLU A 140 16.69 -5.52 16.09
N GLU A 141 17.64 -5.12 15.24
CA GLU A 141 18.80 -4.31 15.63
C GLU A 141 18.36 -2.98 16.27
N ARG A 142 17.35 -2.34 15.72
CA ARG A 142 16.84 -1.05 16.21
C ARG A 142 15.79 -1.15 17.29
N ARG A 143 15.27 -2.33 17.57
CA ARG A 143 14.13 -2.61 18.48
C ARG A 143 12.87 -1.80 18.12
N MET A 144 12.62 -1.64 16.83
CA MET A 144 11.52 -0.83 16.26
C MET A 144 10.69 -1.65 15.26
N PRO A 145 9.81 -2.58 15.68
CA PRO A 145 9.05 -3.45 14.77
C PRO A 145 7.85 -2.72 14.14
N TYR A 146 8.12 -1.73 13.29
CA TYR A 146 7.08 -0.91 12.66
C TYR A 146 6.43 -1.61 11.46
N LEU A 147 7.25 -2.03 10.49
CA LEU A 147 6.79 -2.60 9.22
C LEU A 147 6.45 -4.08 9.36
N THR A 148 7.27 -4.86 10.04
CA THR A 148 7.01 -6.29 10.24
C THR A 148 5.73 -6.55 11.04
N SER A 149 5.32 -5.61 11.90
CA SER A 149 4.02 -5.68 12.57
C SER A 149 2.85 -5.52 11.60
N VAL A 150 2.97 -4.66 10.58
CA VAL A 150 1.96 -4.45 9.53
C VAL A 150 1.91 -5.63 8.56
N GLU A 151 3.07 -6.14 8.16
CA GLU A 151 3.19 -7.37 7.35
C GLU A 151 2.45 -8.53 8.03
N ARG A 152 2.72 -8.76 9.32
CA ARG A 152 2.06 -9.82 10.10
C ARG A 152 0.53 -9.66 10.15
N ILE A 153 0.05 -8.41 10.34
CA ILE A 153 -1.39 -8.12 10.31
C ILE A 153 -1.97 -8.43 8.94
N GLY A 154 -1.28 -8.03 7.85
CA GLY A 154 -1.70 -8.30 6.48
C GLY A 154 -1.78 -9.80 6.18
N ILE A 155 -0.76 -10.56 6.57
CA ILE A 155 -0.73 -12.03 6.43
C ILE A 155 -1.89 -12.66 7.19
N ASN A 156 -2.10 -12.27 8.45
CA ASN A 156 -3.18 -12.81 9.27
C ASN A 156 -4.56 -12.50 8.68
N LYS A 157 -4.77 -11.30 8.14
CA LYS A 157 -6.01 -10.96 7.42
C LYS A 157 -6.21 -11.82 6.18
N GLY A 158 -5.16 -12.04 5.39
CA GLY A 158 -5.22 -12.91 4.20
C GLY A 158 -5.53 -14.36 4.56
N ILE A 159 -4.88 -14.92 5.59
CA ILE A 159 -5.16 -16.27 6.09
C ILE A 159 -6.60 -16.37 6.57
N ARG A 160 -7.09 -15.40 7.34
CA ARG A 160 -8.47 -15.35 7.83
C ARG A 160 -9.46 -15.35 6.68
N GLN A 161 -9.25 -14.51 5.68
CA GLN A 161 -10.11 -14.44 4.51
C GLN A 161 -10.17 -15.80 3.77
N GLY A 162 -9.02 -16.42 3.51
CA GLY A 162 -8.97 -17.73 2.85
C GLY A 162 -9.64 -18.85 3.67
N LEU A 163 -9.51 -18.83 5.02
CA LEU A 163 -10.20 -19.76 5.90
C LEU A 163 -11.72 -19.57 5.82
N LEU A 164 -12.21 -18.34 5.87
CA LEU A 164 -13.65 -18.03 5.79
C LEU A 164 -14.24 -18.46 4.45
N GLU A 165 -13.58 -18.18 3.33
CA GLU A 165 -14.02 -18.63 1.99
C GLU A 165 -14.08 -20.15 1.91
N GLY A 166 -13.05 -20.84 2.44
CA GLY A 166 -13.04 -22.30 2.49
C GLY A 166 -14.11 -22.90 3.40
N ILE A 167 -14.41 -22.25 4.54
CA ILE A 167 -15.45 -22.66 5.46
C ILE A 167 -16.83 -22.44 4.84
N GLU A 168 -17.08 -21.29 4.21
CA GLU A 168 -18.34 -20.96 3.54
C GLU A 168 -18.68 -22.01 2.48
N LEU A 169 -17.74 -22.29 1.59
CA LEU A 169 -17.88 -23.33 0.58
C LEU A 169 -18.11 -24.72 1.22
N GLY A 170 -17.38 -25.06 2.26
CA GLY A 170 -17.52 -26.33 2.98
C GLY A 170 -18.88 -26.50 3.65
N LEU A 171 -19.43 -25.44 4.25
CA LEU A 171 -20.77 -25.41 4.83
C LEU A 171 -21.86 -25.64 3.80
N GLU A 172 -21.76 -24.91 2.67
CA GLU A 172 -22.72 -25.05 1.56
C GLU A 172 -22.71 -26.45 0.98
N LEU A 173 -21.53 -27.00 0.67
CA LEU A 173 -21.39 -28.32 0.05
C LEU A 173 -21.83 -29.48 0.97
N LYS A 174 -21.59 -29.35 2.29
CA LYS A 174 -21.87 -30.45 3.24
C LYS A 174 -23.26 -30.38 3.83
N PHE A 175 -23.75 -29.22 4.19
CA PHE A 175 -24.99 -29.03 4.93
C PHE A 175 -26.04 -28.20 4.19
N GLY A 176 -25.73 -27.73 2.97
CA GLY A 176 -26.64 -26.93 2.16
C GLY A 176 -27.04 -25.60 2.86
N SER A 177 -28.32 -25.24 2.75
CA SER A 177 -28.86 -24.00 3.32
C SER A 177 -28.76 -23.93 4.86
N GLU A 178 -28.82 -25.07 5.55
CA GLU A 178 -28.67 -25.15 7.00
C GLU A 178 -27.25 -24.79 7.43
N GLY A 179 -26.25 -25.31 6.70
CA GLY A 179 -24.84 -24.93 6.90
C GLY A 179 -24.57 -23.46 6.61
N SER A 180 -25.07 -22.94 5.49
CA SER A 180 -24.93 -21.54 5.12
C SER A 180 -25.48 -20.57 6.19
N GLY A 181 -26.47 -21.00 6.96
CA GLY A 181 -27.02 -20.25 8.09
C GLY A 181 -26.03 -20.02 9.25
N LEU A 182 -24.94 -20.79 9.35
CA LEU A 182 -23.88 -20.60 10.34
C LEU A 182 -22.84 -19.54 9.94
N PHE A 183 -22.71 -19.24 8.66
CA PHE A 183 -21.64 -18.39 8.17
C PHE A 183 -21.63 -16.97 8.78
N PRO A 184 -22.78 -16.28 8.97
CA PRO A 184 -22.79 -14.97 9.63
C PRO A 184 -22.19 -14.98 11.05
N GLU A 185 -22.37 -16.08 11.81
CA GLU A 185 -21.79 -16.25 13.15
C GLU A 185 -20.28 -16.54 13.07
N ILE A 186 -19.89 -17.44 12.20
CA ILE A 186 -18.48 -17.84 12.01
C ILE A 186 -17.66 -16.68 11.43
N SER A 187 -18.23 -15.84 10.59
CA SER A 187 -17.57 -14.68 9.99
C SER A 187 -17.14 -13.62 11.00
N GLN A 188 -17.67 -13.62 12.22
CA GLN A 188 -17.27 -12.71 13.31
C GLN A 188 -16.04 -13.22 14.08
N ILE A 189 -15.62 -14.47 13.88
CA ILE A 189 -14.49 -15.06 14.57
C ILE A 189 -13.19 -14.46 14.03
N GLU A 190 -12.38 -13.87 14.92
CA GLU A 190 -11.08 -13.29 14.59
C GLU A 190 -9.92 -14.27 14.83
N ASP A 191 -10.11 -15.24 15.72
CA ASP A 191 -9.09 -16.25 16.06
C ASP A 191 -8.89 -17.25 14.92
N LEU A 192 -7.68 -17.24 14.35
CA LEU A 192 -7.28 -18.12 13.26
C LEU A 192 -7.28 -19.59 13.66
N GLU A 193 -6.91 -19.92 14.90
CA GLU A 193 -6.89 -21.32 15.37
C GLU A 193 -8.32 -21.86 15.49
N GLN A 194 -9.25 -21.03 15.95
CA GLN A 194 -10.66 -21.40 15.99
C GLN A 194 -11.25 -21.60 14.59
N LEU A 195 -10.91 -20.75 13.63
CA LEU A 195 -11.33 -20.93 12.23
C LEU A 195 -10.73 -22.21 11.62
N ARG A 196 -9.46 -22.54 11.90
CA ARG A 196 -8.83 -23.81 11.48
C ARG A 196 -9.50 -25.02 12.10
N ALA A 197 -9.90 -24.94 13.37
CA ALA A 197 -10.64 -26.00 14.04
C ALA A 197 -12.00 -26.24 13.38
N ILE A 198 -12.74 -25.18 13.03
CA ILE A 198 -13.99 -25.27 12.29
C ILE A 198 -13.78 -25.91 10.92
N GLN A 199 -12.77 -25.44 10.15
CA GLN A 199 -12.45 -26.00 8.83
C GLN A 199 -12.08 -27.50 8.93
N THR A 200 -11.37 -27.91 9.96
CA THR A 200 -11.05 -29.32 10.21
C THR A 200 -12.28 -30.08 10.63
N GLY A 201 -13.10 -29.52 11.49
CA GLY A 201 -14.36 -30.10 11.94
C GLY A 201 -15.36 -30.32 10.83
N LEU A 202 -15.37 -29.48 9.78
CA LEU A 202 -16.17 -29.72 8.59
C LEU A 202 -15.92 -31.07 7.92
N LYS A 203 -14.74 -31.68 8.07
CA LYS A 203 -14.45 -33.02 7.51
C LYS A 203 -15.14 -34.11 8.28
N THR A 204 -15.34 -33.97 9.57
CA THR A 204 -15.78 -35.06 10.49
C THR A 204 -17.17 -34.85 11.07
N ALA A 205 -17.63 -33.63 11.31
CA ALA A 205 -18.93 -33.36 11.91
C ALA A 205 -20.05 -33.91 11.04
N ALA A 206 -20.96 -34.71 11.62
CA ALA A 206 -22.11 -35.27 10.93
C ALA A 206 -23.30 -34.30 10.87
N THR A 207 -23.40 -33.37 11.83
CA THR A 207 -24.48 -32.38 11.93
C THR A 207 -23.96 -30.97 12.12
N VAL A 208 -24.83 -30.00 11.88
CA VAL A 208 -24.55 -28.54 12.11
C VAL A 208 -24.31 -28.28 13.58
N GLU A 209 -25.01 -28.97 14.49
CA GLU A 209 -24.85 -28.84 15.93
C GLU A 209 -23.50 -29.31 16.43
N GLU A 210 -23.02 -30.44 15.88
CA GLU A 210 -21.65 -30.92 16.17
C GLU A 210 -20.58 -29.88 15.74
N LEU A 211 -20.73 -29.30 14.56
CA LEU A 211 -19.82 -28.27 14.08
C LEU A 211 -19.88 -27.02 14.98
N ARG A 212 -21.09 -26.60 15.36
CA ARG A 212 -21.30 -25.44 16.24
C ARG A 212 -20.65 -25.62 17.62
N SER A 213 -20.62 -26.83 18.15
CA SER A 213 -19.98 -27.13 19.44
C SER A 213 -18.45 -26.85 19.45
N ILE A 214 -17.79 -26.81 18.29
CA ILE A 214 -16.35 -26.57 18.17
C ILE A 214 -15.98 -25.13 18.56
N TYR A 215 -16.87 -24.15 18.32
CA TYR A 215 -16.54 -22.75 18.52
C TYR A 215 -17.42 -22.02 19.55
N ARG A 216 -18.37 -22.71 20.16
CA ARG A 216 -19.24 -22.13 21.22
C ARG A 216 -18.85 -22.51 22.66
N ASN A 217 -17.70 -23.18 22.83
CA ASN A 217 -17.20 -23.51 24.18
C ASN A 217 -16.42 -22.34 24.80
#